data_677aca49173b665d7d4214a78766db30
#
_entry.id   677aca49173b665d7d4214a78766db30
#
_cell.length_a   1.000
_cell.length_b   1.000
_cell.length_c   1.000
_cell.angle_alpha   90.00
_cell.angle_beta   90.00
_cell.angle_gamma   90.00
#
_symmetry.space_group_name_H-M   'P 1'
#
loop_
_entity.id
_entity.type
_entity.pdbx_description
1 polymer ?
#
loop_
_entity_poly.entity_id
_entity_poly.type
_entity_poly.pdbx_seq_one_letter_code
_entity_poly.pdbx_strand_id
1 'polypeptide(L)'
;MTIAQQHRLGVDIGRVIIGGGTVPGSSDTQFFSGDTARMLATPAVPGAFDALARLVPRFEQVWLVSKCGERVQRHTRQWLDHHDFAARTGIPRDHIRFCLRRPDKAVHCAELRITHFVDDKPDVHRALDGVVPYRYLFGPQRTPPPARVRLTPTWAAAEAAILRSLG
;
A
#
# COMPACT_ATOMS: atom_id res chain seq x y z
N MET A 1 16.67 -10.62 -27.67
CA MET A 1 15.74 -10.90 -26.56
C MET A 1 15.59 -9.67 -25.72
N THR A 2 14.42 -9.06 -25.73
CA THR A 2 14.11 -7.98 -24.81
C THR A 2 13.95 -8.62 -23.43
N ILE A 3 14.83 -8.25 -22.48
CA ILE A 3 14.64 -8.65 -21.09
C ILE A 3 13.33 -8.01 -20.67
N ALA A 4 12.33 -8.83 -20.38
CA ALA A 4 11.07 -8.33 -19.84
C ALA A 4 11.39 -7.51 -18.60
N GLN A 5 11.00 -6.24 -18.61
CA GLN A 5 11.23 -5.35 -17.48
C GLN A 5 10.50 -5.93 -16.29
N GLN A 6 11.24 -6.33 -15.26
CA GLN A 6 10.66 -6.92 -14.07
C GLN A 6 9.99 -5.83 -13.24
N HIS A 7 8.68 -5.85 -13.20
CA HIS A 7 7.89 -4.92 -12.40
C HIS A 7 7.63 -5.48 -11.01
N ARG A 8 7.80 -4.65 -9.99
CA ARG A 8 7.53 -5.00 -8.59
C ARG A 8 6.68 -3.92 -7.96
N LEU A 9 5.59 -4.34 -7.32
CA LEU A 9 4.61 -3.45 -6.71
C LEU A 9 4.83 -3.38 -5.20
N GLY A 10 4.87 -2.17 -4.68
CA GLY A 10 4.80 -1.89 -3.25
C GLY A 10 3.48 -1.21 -2.89
N VAL A 11 2.91 -1.56 -1.76
CA VAL A 11 1.61 -1.04 -1.31
C VAL A 11 1.67 -0.71 0.17
N ASP A 12 1.25 0.49 0.53
CA ASP A 12 1.01 0.88 1.92
C ASP A 12 -0.19 0.12 2.50
N ILE A 13 -0.31 0.05 3.81
CA ILE A 13 -1.36 -0.72 4.48
C ILE A 13 -2.47 0.17 5.02
N GLY A 14 -2.18 1.06 5.95
CA GLY A 14 -3.20 1.92 6.57
C GLY A 14 -3.88 2.85 5.56
N ARG A 15 -5.19 2.86 5.52
CA ARG A 15 -6.04 3.64 4.58
C ARG A 15 -5.89 3.29 3.11
N VAL A 16 -5.07 2.33 2.77
CA VAL A 16 -4.92 1.80 1.42
C VAL A 16 -5.53 0.40 1.33
N ILE A 17 -5.23 -0.46 2.31
CA ILE A 17 -5.78 -1.83 2.42
C ILE A 17 -6.73 -1.93 3.60
N ILE A 18 -6.32 -1.48 4.79
CA ILE A 18 -7.15 -1.49 6.00
C ILE A 18 -7.85 -0.15 6.09
N GLY A 19 -9.18 -0.19 6.18
CA GLY A 19 -9.98 1.02 6.32
C GLY A 19 -9.64 1.76 7.60
N GLY A 20 -9.39 3.06 7.48
CA GLY A 20 -9.30 3.98 8.60
C GLY A 20 -10.59 4.79 8.70
N GLY A 21 -10.75 5.61 9.72
CA GLY A 21 -11.92 6.49 9.85
C GLY A 21 -12.18 7.31 8.59
N THR A 22 -13.44 7.63 8.37
CA THR A 22 -13.93 8.30 7.16
C THR A 22 -13.50 9.77 7.03
N VAL A 23 -12.77 10.31 8.01
CA VAL A 23 -12.38 11.73 8.02
C VAL A 23 -10.96 11.88 7.48
N PRO A 24 -10.76 12.60 6.35
CA PRO A 24 -9.42 12.90 5.85
C PRO A 24 -8.58 13.61 6.92
N GLY A 25 -7.39 13.07 7.21
CA GLY A 25 -6.48 13.64 8.21
C GLY A 25 -6.68 13.15 9.64
N SER A 26 -7.66 12.25 9.91
CA SER A 26 -7.72 11.57 11.20
C SER A 26 -6.51 10.64 11.32
N SER A 27 -5.92 10.59 12.51
CA SER A 27 -4.76 9.73 12.74
C SER A 27 -5.15 8.25 12.62
N ASP A 28 -4.22 7.43 12.15
CA ASP A 28 -4.39 5.98 12.08
C ASP A 28 -4.60 5.35 13.48
N THR A 29 -4.50 6.15 14.53
CA THR A 29 -4.66 5.74 15.92
C THR A 29 -6.06 5.20 16.25
N GLN A 30 -7.10 5.56 15.49
CA GLN A 30 -8.44 5.02 15.73
C GLN A 30 -8.52 3.51 15.45
N PHE A 31 -7.79 3.03 14.46
CA PHE A 31 -7.67 1.59 14.20
C PHE A 31 -7.09 0.83 15.40
N PHE A 32 -6.25 1.50 16.20
CA PHE A 32 -5.44 0.88 17.23
C PHE A 32 -5.90 1.20 18.65
N SER A 33 -6.88 2.08 18.81
CA SER A 33 -7.38 2.49 20.13
C SER A 33 -8.51 1.59 20.66
N GLY A 34 -9.06 0.70 19.84
CA GLY A 34 -10.10 -0.24 20.24
C GLY A 34 -9.53 -1.53 20.83
N ASP A 35 -10.43 -2.38 21.36
CA ASP A 35 -10.05 -3.75 21.73
C ASP A 35 -9.71 -4.59 20.47
N THR A 36 -9.16 -5.78 20.68
CA THR A 36 -8.75 -6.68 19.60
C THR A 36 -9.92 -7.02 18.67
N ALA A 37 -11.11 -7.25 19.22
CA ALA A 37 -12.30 -7.60 18.43
C ALA A 37 -12.69 -6.44 17.48
N ARG A 38 -12.64 -5.20 17.95
CA ARG A 38 -12.92 -4.02 17.13
C ARG A 38 -11.85 -3.82 16.06
N MET A 39 -10.59 -4.01 16.42
CA MET A 39 -9.48 -3.92 15.47
C MET A 39 -9.66 -4.93 14.33
N LEU A 40 -9.95 -6.19 14.65
CA LEU A 40 -10.16 -7.25 13.66
C LEU A 40 -11.41 -7.02 12.81
N ALA A 41 -12.43 -6.36 13.36
CA ALA A 41 -13.66 -6.02 12.64
C ALA A 41 -13.52 -4.81 11.71
N THR A 42 -12.41 -4.07 11.76
CA THR A 42 -12.17 -2.93 10.86
C THR A 42 -12.28 -3.41 9.41
N PRO A 43 -13.09 -2.76 8.57
CA PRO A 43 -13.26 -3.21 7.19
C PRO A 43 -12.02 -2.92 6.35
N ALA A 44 -11.82 -3.72 5.31
CA ALA A 44 -10.88 -3.40 4.25
C ALA A 44 -11.35 -2.16 3.48
N VAL A 45 -10.41 -1.44 2.89
CA VAL A 45 -10.76 -0.39 1.92
C VAL A 45 -11.49 -1.04 0.74
N PRO A 46 -12.62 -0.47 0.28
CA PRO A 46 -13.39 -1.08 -0.81
C PRO A 46 -12.54 -1.38 -2.04
N GLY A 47 -12.64 -2.61 -2.53
CA GLY A 47 -11.95 -3.06 -3.73
C GLY A 47 -10.49 -3.47 -3.54
N ALA A 48 -9.91 -3.29 -2.34
CA ALA A 48 -8.47 -3.54 -2.11
C ALA A 48 -8.08 -4.99 -2.40
N PHE A 49 -8.76 -5.95 -1.81
CA PHE A 49 -8.40 -7.36 -1.96
C PHE A 49 -8.59 -7.85 -3.39
N ASP A 50 -9.70 -7.49 -4.02
CA ASP A 50 -9.99 -7.91 -5.39
C ASP A 50 -9.01 -7.29 -6.40
N ALA A 51 -8.71 -6.01 -6.27
CA ALA A 51 -7.75 -5.32 -7.12
C ALA A 51 -6.35 -5.94 -6.97
N LEU A 52 -5.91 -6.18 -5.74
CA LEU A 52 -4.61 -6.80 -5.48
C LEU A 52 -4.54 -8.23 -6.03
N ALA A 53 -5.61 -9.01 -5.88
CA ALA A 53 -5.67 -10.36 -6.44
C ALA A 53 -5.49 -10.36 -7.97
N ARG A 54 -6.03 -9.35 -8.67
CA ARG A 54 -5.87 -9.20 -10.12
C ARG A 54 -4.50 -8.67 -10.51
N LEU A 55 -3.89 -7.83 -9.67
CA LEU A 55 -2.58 -7.24 -9.94
C LEU A 55 -1.41 -8.19 -9.66
N VAL A 56 -1.51 -9.04 -8.64
CA VAL A 56 -0.43 -9.95 -8.23
C VAL A 56 0.16 -10.74 -9.40
N PRO A 57 -0.64 -11.37 -10.29
CA PRO A 57 -0.09 -12.13 -11.41
C PRO A 57 0.63 -11.27 -12.46
N ARG A 58 0.47 -9.95 -12.41
CA ARG A 58 1.07 -9.02 -13.38
C ARG A 58 2.43 -8.50 -12.93
N PHE A 59 2.85 -8.83 -11.72
CA PHE A 59 4.12 -8.39 -11.13
C PHE A 59 4.99 -9.59 -10.79
N GLU A 60 6.31 -9.38 -10.82
CA GLU A 60 7.26 -10.38 -10.35
C GLU A 60 7.11 -10.62 -8.85
N GLN A 61 6.95 -9.55 -8.10
CA GLN A 61 6.71 -9.57 -6.66
C GLN A 61 5.79 -8.42 -6.26
N VAL A 62 5.02 -8.64 -5.20
CA VAL A 62 4.23 -7.60 -4.54
C VAL A 62 4.59 -7.59 -3.06
N TRP A 63 4.88 -6.42 -2.54
CA TRP A 63 5.28 -6.19 -1.15
C TRP A 63 4.39 -5.17 -0.47
N LEU A 64 4.10 -5.40 0.80
CA LEU A 64 3.50 -4.39 1.67
C LEU A 64 4.63 -3.64 2.38
N VAL A 65 4.56 -2.31 2.37
CA VAL A 65 5.56 -1.46 3.04
C VAL A 65 4.82 -0.41 3.86
N SER A 66 4.96 -0.48 5.18
CA SER A 66 4.18 0.33 6.10
C SER A 66 5.03 0.96 7.19
N LYS A 67 4.69 2.20 7.57
CA LYS A 67 5.32 2.91 8.68
C LYS A 67 4.45 2.74 9.93
N CYS A 68 4.95 2.02 10.93
CA CYS A 68 4.28 1.90 12.22
C CYS A 68 5.21 1.31 13.28
N GLY A 69 4.87 1.55 14.56
CA GLY A 69 5.59 0.96 15.68
C GLY A 69 5.23 -0.52 15.91
N GLU A 70 5.95 -1.18 16.79
CA GLU A 70 5.87 -2.65 17.02
C GLU A 70 4.45 -3.12 17.37
N ARG A 71 3.73 -2.40 18.22
CA ARG A 71 2.36 -2.76 18.61
C ARG A 71 1.45 -2.80 17.39
N VAL A 72 1.55 -1.79 16.55
CA VAL A 72 0.76 -1.67 15.33
C VAL A 72 1.18 -2.72 14.30
N GLN A 73 2.45 -3.06 14.24
CA GLN A 73 2.94 -4.14 13.38
C GLN A 73 2.27 -5.47 13.74
N ARG A 74 2.18 -5.79 15.04
CA ARG A 74 1.50 -7.02 15.50
C ARG A 74 0.02 -7.00 15.15
N HIS A 75 -0.68 -5.89 15.40
CA HIS A 75 -2.09 -5.74 15.05
C HIS A 75 -2.33 -5.86 13.54
N THR A 76 -1.46 -5.28 12.75
CA THR A 76 -1.54 -5.36 11.29
C THR A 76 -1.43 -6.80 10.81
N ARG A 77 -0.46 -7.57 11.33
CA ARG A 77 -0.31 -8.98 10.99
C ARG A 77 -1.53 -9.80 11.42
N GLN A 78 -2.07 -9.55 12.61
CA GLN A 78 -3.28 -10.22 13.08
C GLN A 78 -4.48 -9.91 12.18
N TRP A 79 -4.64 -8.66 11.77
CA TRP A 79 -5.73 -8.26 10.88
C TRP A 79 -5.62 -8.94 9.51
N LEU A 80 -4.43 -8.95 8.93
CA LEU A 80 -4.18 -9.59 7.65
C LEU A 80 -4.49 -11.09 7.70
N ASP A 81 -4.04 -11.77 8.77
CA ASP A 81 -4.32 -13.19 8.96
C ASP A 81 -5.81 -13.45 9.18
N HIS A 82 -6.47 -12.63 9.99
CA HIS A 82 -7.91 -12.78 10.28
C HIS A 82 -8.77 -12.65 9.01
N HIS A 83 -8.38 -11.78 8.10
CA HIS A 83 -9.08 -11.56 6.84
C HIS A 83 -8.60 -12.44 5.69
N ASP A 84 -7.76 -13.43 5.96
CA ASP A 84 -7.20 -14.35 4.95
C ASP A 84 -6.52 -13.62 3.78
N PHE A 85 -5.82 -12.54 4.08
CA PHE A 85 -5.25 -11.65 3.06
C PHE A 85 -4.33 -12.38 2.09
N ALA A 86 -3.39 -13.20 2.59
CA ALA A 86 -2.43 -13.91 1.73
C ALA A 86 -3.15 -14.87 0.78
N ALA A 87 -4.11 -15.65 1.28
CA ALA A 87 -4.88 -16.58 0.46
C ALA A 87 -5.76 -15.87 -0.56
N ARG A 88 -6.35 -14.72 -0.18
CA ARG A 88 -7.28 -13.97 -1.03
C ARG A 88 -6.60 -13.14 -2.11
N THR A 89 -5.38 -12.68 -1.86
CA THR A 89 -4.65 -11.80 -2.80
C THR A 89 -3.50 -12.49 -3.53
N GLY A 90 -2.93 -13.52 -2.95
CA GLY A 90 -1.72 -14.16 -3.46
C GLY A 90 -0.42 -13.49 -2.98
N ILE A 91 -0.51 -12.45 -2.12
CA ILE A 91 0.67 -11.81 -1.54
C ILE A 91 1.15 -12.66 -0.36
N PRO A 92 2.40 -13.20 -0.38
CA PRO A 92 2.90 -14.03 0.70
C PRO A 92 2.92 -13.29 2.06
N ARG A 93 2.67 -14.02 3.14
CA ARG A 93 2.63 -13.45 4.50
C ARG A 93 3.93 -12.76 4.91
N ASP A 94 5.06 -13.21 4.41
CA ASP A 94 6.37 -12.64 4.71
C ASP A 94 6.76 -11.48 3.80
N HIS A 95 5.94 -11.13 2.81
CA HIS A 95 6.17 -9.98 1.93
C HIS A 95 5.68 -8.69 2.57
N ILE A 96 6.13 -8.42 3.79
CA ILE A 96 5.84 -7.19 4.53
C ILE A 96 7.14 -6.58 5.05
N ARG A 97 7.32 -5.29 4.84
CA ARG A 97 8.39 -4.49 5.43
C ARG A 97 7.79 -3.37 6.27
N PHE A 98 8.26 -3.25 7.50
CA PHE A 98 7.87 -2.16 8.40
C PHE A 98 9.04 -1.21 8.62
N CYS A 99 8.74 0.08 8.78
CA CYS A 99 9.70 1.09 9.16
C CYS A 99 9.09 2.04 10.20
N LEU A 100 9.95 2.73 10.95
CA LEU A 100 9.51 3.65 12.00
C LEU A 100 9.31 5.08 11.50
N ARG A 101 9.87 5.41 10.34
CA ARG A 101 9.80 6.74 9.74
C ARG A 101 9.40 6.64 8.27
N ARG A 102 8.54 7.57 7.82
CA ARG A 102 8.06 7.57 6.43
C ARG A 102 9.18 7.63 5.38
N PRO A 103 10.24 8.46 5.53
CA PRO A 103 11.32 8.48 4.55
C PRO A 103 12.05 7.14 4.39
N ASP A 104 12.03 6.29 5.41
CA ASP A 104 12.68 4.98 5.37
C ASP A 104 11.98 4.01 4.41
N LYS A 105 10.76 4.31 3.97
CA LYS A 105 10.11 3.56 2.88
C LYS A 105 10.95 3.57 1.62
N ALA A 106 11.69 4.66 1.35
CA ALA A 106 12.58 4.74 0.20
C ALA A 106 13.71 3.72 0.27
N VAL A 107 14.25 3.46 1.46
CA VAL A 107 15.29 2.43 1.67
C VAL A 107 14.75 1.05 1.32
N HIS A 108 13.57 0.71 1.84
CA HIS A 108 12.93 -0.58 1.55
C HIS A 108 12.59 -0.73 0.07
N CYS A 109 12.04 0.31 -0.54
CA CYS A 109 11.72 0.28 -1.96
C CYS A 109 12.95 0.10 -2.85
N ALA A 110 14.06 0.73 -2.49
CA ALA A 110 15.33 0.56 -3.22
C ALA A 110 15.86 -0.88 -3.09
N GLU A 111 15.89 -1.42 -1.87
CA GLU A 111 16.34 -2.80 -1.63
C GLU A 111 15.49 -3.83 -2.37
N LEU A 112 14.17 -3.64 -2.35
CA LEU A 112 13.21 -4.54 -2.97
C LEU A 112 13.04 -4.28 -4.49
N ARG A 113 13.69 -3.26 -5.02
CA ARG A 113 13.58 -2.85 -6.44
C ARG A 113 12.15 -2.59 -6.87
N ILE A 114 11.39 -1.90 -6.01
CA ILE A 114 10.01 -1.53 -6.30
C ILE A 114 9.95 -0.57 -7.48
N THR A 115 9.10 -0.86 -8.44
CA THR A 115 8.88 -0.01 -9.63
C THR A 115 7.59 0.78 -9.57
N HIS A 116 6.60 0.29 -8.81
CA HIS A 116 5.27 0.88 -8.65
C HIS A 116 4.96 0.95 -7.17
N PHE A 117 4.45 2.08 -6.68
CA PHE A 117 4.10 2.23 -5.27
C PHE A 117 2.77 2.95 -5.09
N VAL A 118 1.90 2.39 -4.24
CA VAL A 118 0.60 2.94 -3.87
C VAL A 118 0.64 3.38 -2.41
N ASP A 119 0.41 4.66 -2.14
CA ASP A 119 0.44 5.23 -0.78
C ASP A 119 -0.48 6.45 -0.72
N ASP A 120 -1.10 6.68 0.44
CA ASP A 120 -2.02 7.81 0.64
C ASP A 120 -1.34 9.10 1.12
N LYS A 121 -0.03 9.09 1.35
CA LYS A 121 0.72 10.22 1.89
C LYS A 121 1.58 10.91 0.83
N PRO A 122 1.34 12.20 0.54
CA PRO A 122 2.16 12.93 -0.42
C PRO A 122 3.65 12.99 -0.07
N ASP A 123 3.99 13.08 1.21
CA ASP A 123 5.39 13.13 1.66
C ASP A 123 6.14 11.83 1.41
N VAL A 124 5.46 10.68 1.45
CA VAL A 124 6.05 9.40 1.05
C VAL A 124 6.43 9.45 -0.42
N HIS A 125 5.53 9.91 -1.29
CA HIS A 125 5.82 10.00 -2.73
C HIS A 125 6.95 10.97 -3.05
N ARG A 126 7.11 12.05 -2.28
CA ARG A 126 8.27 12.95 -2.41
C ARG A 126 9.56 12.24 -2.05
N ALA A 127 9.55 11.43 -0.97
CA ALA A 127 10.73 10.65 -0.58
C ALA A 127 11.08 9.57 -1.60
N LEU A 128 10.10 9.06 -2.35
CA LEU A 128 10.30 8.04 -3.37
C LEU A 128 10.69 8.61 -4.74
N ASP A 129 10.75 9.92 -4.88
CA ASP A 129 11.18 10.56 -6.13
C ASP A 129 12.62 10.14 -6.48
N GLY A 130 12.82 9.67 -7.72
CA GLY A 130 14.10 9.12 -8.14
C GLY A 130 14.37 7.68 -7.69
N VAL A 131 13.54 7.11 -6.83
CA VAL A 131 13.66 5.72 -6.34
C VAL A 131 12.63 4.82 -7.01
N VAL A 132 11.37 5.26 -7.03
CA VAL A 132 10.25 4.51 -7.63
C VAL A 132 9.69 5.31 -8.80
N PRO A 133 9.76 4.79 -10.03
CA PRO A 133 9.32 5.54 -11.21
C PRO A 133 7.80 5.72 -11.30
N TYR A 134 7.00 4.75 -10.88
CA TYR A 134 5.53 4.82 -10.98
C TYR A 134 4.92 4.96 -9.60
N ARG A 135 4.37 6.15 -9.30
CA ARG A 135 3.86 6.48 -7.97
C ARG A 135 2.40 6.90 -8.04
N TYR A 136 1.58 6.32 -7.15
CA TYR A 136 0.13 6.49 -7.13
C TYR A 136 -0.30 7.00 -5.77
N LEU A 137 -0.82 8.24 -5.74
CA LEU A 137 -1.34 8.85 -4.51
C LEU A 137 -2.79 8.40 -4.33
N PHE A 138 -3.00 7.59 -3.30
CA PHE A 138 -4.27 6.90 -3.07
C PHE A 138 -5.23 7.72 -2.20
N GLY A 139 -6.52 7.61 -2.50
CA GLY A 139 -7.60 8.15 -1.68
C GLY A 139 -7.87 9.64 -1.90
N PRO A 140 -8.83 10.19 -1.13
CA PRO A 140 -9.13 11.62 -1.20
C PRO A 140 -7.98 12.46 -0.67
N GLN A 141 -7.65 13.54 -1.37
CA GLN A 141 -6.54 14.42 -1.04
C GLN A 141 -7.02 15.87 -0.97
N ARG A 142 -6.42 16.64 -0.05
CA ARG A 142 -6.72 18.06 0.12
C ARG A 142 -5.89 18.97 -0.79
N THR A 143 -4.76 18.47 -1.26
CA THR A 143 -3.84 19.22 -2.12
C THR A 143 -3.57 18.42 -3.40
N PRO A 144 -3.15 19.11 -4.48
CA PRO A 144 -2.76 18.40 -5.70
C PRO A 144 -1.62 17.40 -5.44
N PRO A 145 -1.53 16.32 -6.23
CA PRO A 145 -0.44 15.36 -6.06
C PRO A 145 0.91 16.01 -6.37
N PRO A 146 2.00 15.52 -5.76
CA PRO A 146 3.35 15.92 -6.15
C PRO A 146 3.62 15.68 -7.63
N ALA A 147 4.63 16.36 -8.19
CA ALA A 147 5.01 16.18 -9.59
C ALA A 147 5.28 14.69 -9.91
N ARG A 148 4.81 14.24 -11.06
CA ARG A 148 4.98 12.85 -11.55
C ARG A 148 4.28 11.79 -10.70
N VAL A 149 3.40 12.19 -9.81
CA VAL A 149 2.59 11.28 -9.00
C VAL A 149 1.16 11.33 -9.51
N ARG A 150 0.58 10.18 -9.77
CA ARG A 150 -0.80 10.07 -10.26
C ARG A 150 -1.79 9.96 -9.12
N LEU A 151 -2.82 10.79 -9.12
CA LEU A 151 -3.92 10.69 -8.17
C LEU A 151 -4.82 9.51 -8.54
N THR A 152 -5.04 8.63 -7.58
CA THR A 152 -5.91 7.45 -7.72
C THR A 152 -6.85 7.36 -6.50
N PRO A 153 -8.04 8.00 -6.58
CA PRO A 153 -8.93 8.13 -5.41
C PRO A 153 -9.48 6.79 -4.88
N THR A 154 -9.52 5.77 -5.72
CA THR A 154 -10.11 4.47 -5.40
C THR A 154 -9.22 3.35 -5.92
N TRP A 155 -9.46 2.12 -5.46
CA TRP A 155 -8.76 0.96 -6.01
C TRP A 155 -9.08 0.72 -7.50
N ALA A 156 -10.29 1.02 -7.94
CA ALA A 156 -10.61 0.93 -9.37
C ALA A 156 -9.73 1.87 -10.19
N ALA A 157 -9.55 3.10 -9.74
CA ALA A 157 -8.66 4.08 -10.39
C ALA A 157 -7.19 3.66 -10.33
N ALA A 158 -6.73 3.17 -9.17
CA ALA A 158 -5.37 2.70 -8.99
C ALA A 158 -5.05 1.50 -9.87
N GLU A 159 -5.91 0.50 -9.88
CA GLU A 159 -5.75 -0.69 -10.74
C GLU A 159 -5.68 -0.30 -12.21
N ALA A 160 -6.60 0.53 -12.69
CA ALA A 160 -6.60 0.99 -14.08
C ALA A 160 -5.32 1.73 -14.44
N ALA A 161 -4.84 2.62 -13.56
CA ALA A 161 -3.61 3.37 -13.79
C ALA A 161 -2.37 2.48 -13.81
N ILE A 162 -2.31 1.52 -12.88
CA ILE A 162 -1.21 0.56 -12.81
C ILE A 162 -1.18 -0.32 -14.07
N LEU A 163 -2.32 -0.85 -14.49
CA LEU A 163 -2.39 -1.69 -15.68
C LEU A 163 -1.95 -0.93 -16.95
N ARG A 164 -2.32 0.34 -17.07
CA ARG A 164 -1.85 1.18 -18.19
C ARG A 164 -0.34 1.33 -18.20
N SER A 165 0.30 1.41 -17.04
CA SER A 165 1.77 1.54 -16.95
C SER A 165 2.51 0.27 -17.35
N LEU A 166 1.85 -0.87 -17.30
CA LEU A 166 2.44 -2.16 -17.67
C LEU A 166 2.39 -2.42 -19.18
N GLY A 167 1.77 -1.57 -19.93
CA GLY A 167 1.64 -1.68 -21.36
C GLY A 167 0.47 -2.50 -21.78
#